data_76c63b048595330eb24577954beac665
#
_entry.id   76c63b048595330eb24577954beac665
#
_cell.length_a   1.000
_cell.length_b   1.000
_cell.length_c   1.000
_cell.angle_alpha   90.00
_cell.angle_beta   90.00
_cell.angle_gamma   90.00
#
_symmetry.space_group_name_H-M   'P 1'
#
loop_
_entity.id
_entity.type
_entity.pdbx_description
1 polymer ?
#
loop_
_entity_poly.entity_id
_entity_poly.type
_entity_poly.pdbx_seq_one_letter_code
_entity_poly.pdbx_strand_id
1 'polypeptide(L)'
;MGIHFSEFSPLKHFIYILFLLPLIQAQPELEIQNKEHMPLHTKLLWGDNGFFRQLNFGPKTRKDELKLRVKMLQNHQKLALVSLGLLAYQSSLGYQMKEGDYSLRKNHRQFSKITWGTYMTSASLSYFAPPAQKYDNRLSSMKIHRWLSYVHFAGMMAVPFLGKNIVTSDNYDEALALHQNVATITFASMSLSAILTFLPY
;
A
#
# COMPACT_ATOMS: atom_id res chain seq x y z
N MET A 1 1.79 -78.11 21.95
CA MET A 1 1.12 -76.91 22.47
C MET A 1 2.22 -75.90 22.69
N GLY A 2 2.59 -75.14 21.63
CA GLY A 2 3.71 -74.19 21.63
C GLY A 2 3.20 -72.74 21.75
N ILE A 3 3.55 -72.08 22.76
CA ILE A 3 3.24 -70.69 23.01
C ILE A 3 4.31 -69.80 22.34
N HIS A 4 3.92 -69.10 21.27
CA HIS A 4 4.75 -68.12 20.61
C HIS A 4 4.74 -66.82 21.46
N PHE A 5 5.85 -66.53 22.10
CA PHE A 5 6.10 -65.21 22.66
C PHE A 5 6.53 -64.28 21.52
N SER A 6 5.65 -63.35 21.16
CA SER A 6 6.02 -62.19 20.29
C SER A 6 6.92 -61.26 21.06
N GLU A 7 8.18 -61.14 20.62
CA GLU A 7 9.15 -60.23 21.16
C GLU A 7 8.70 -58.75 20.98
N PHE A 8 8.26 -58.15 22.06
CA PHE A 8 8.05 -56.70 22.13
C PHE A 8 9.43 -56.08 22.22
N SER A 9 9.98 -55.60 21.10
CA SER A 9 11.29 -54.92 21.08
C SER A 9 11.05 -53.42 21.37
N PRO A 10 11.42 -52.94 22.55
CA PRO A 10 11.29 -51.51 22.92
C PRO A 10 12.21 -50.60 22.10
N LEU A 11 13.21 -51.19 21.45
CA LEU A 11 14.20 -50.49 20.62
C LEU A 11 13.55 -49.87 19.36
N LYS A 12 12.54 -50.52 18.77
CA LYS A 12 11.85 -50.00 17.57
C LYS A 12 11.06 -48.74 17.88
N HIS A 13 10.44 -48.63 19.04
CA HIS A 13 9.69 -47.43 19.46
C HIS A 13 10.61 -46.28 19.81
N PHE A 14 11.79 -46.56 20.34
CA PHE A 14 12.82 -45.54 20.63
C PHE A 14 13.38 -44.91 19.34
N ILE A 15 13.55 -45.71 18.27
CA ILE A 15 14.01 -45.24 16.96
C ILE A 15 12.92 -44.34 16.30
N TYR A 16 11.64 -44.66 16.40
CA TYR A 16 10.56 -43.83 15.87
C TYR A 16 10.44 -42.48 16.62
N ILE A 17 10.67 -42.46 17.92
CA ILE A 17 10.68 -41.22 18.71
C ILE A 17 11.88 -40.35 18.34
N LEU A 18 13.05 -40.94 18.08
CA LEU A 18 14.26 -40.19 17.66
C LEU A 18 14.14 -39.61 16.25
N PHE A 19 13.39 -40.26 15.34
CA PHE A 19 13.12 -39.74 14.01
C PHE A 19 11.96 -38.73 13.94
N LEU A 20 11.08 -38.69 14.95
CA LEU A 20 10.01 -37.68 15.05
C LEU A 20 10.45 -36.39 15.76
N LEU A 21 11.53 -36.44 16.54
CA LEU A 21 12.08 -35.27 17.24
C LEU A 21 12.62 -34.15 16.32
N PRO A 22 13.18 -34.38 15.13
CA PRO A 22 13.61 -33.30 14.24
C PRO A 22 12.46 -32.64 13.47
N LEU A 23 11.23 -33.13 13.53
CA LEU A 23 10.06 -32.55 12.87
C LEU A 23 9.38 -31.44 13.70
N ILE A 24 9.82 -31.24 14.94
CA ILE A 24 9.54 -30.00 15.68
C ILE A 24 10.67 -29.02 15.35
N GLN A 25 10.89 -28.74 14.09
CA GLN A 25 11.59 -27.51 13.72
C GLN A 25 10.73 -26.36 14.22
N ALA A 26 11.26 -25.64 15.18
CA ALA A 26 10.68 -24.36 15.61
C ALA A 26 10.37 -23.59 14.33
N GLN A 27 9.08 -23.34 14.07
CA GLN A 27 8.67 -22.50 12.94
C GLN A 27 9.50 -21.23 13.07
N PRO A 28 10.27 -20.81 12.05
CA PRO A 28 11.08 -19.61 12.17
C PRO A 28 10.16 -18.51 12.67
N GLU A 29 10.52 -17.95 13.81
CA GLU A 29 9.73 -16.93 14.46
C GLU A 29 9.45 -15.85 13.43
N LEU A 30 8.18 -15.55 13.15
CA LEU A 30 7.75 -14.62 12.12
C LEU A 30 8.04 -13.16 12.55
N GLU A 31 9.26 -12.94 13.05
CA GLU A 31 9.72 -11.62 13.43
C GLU A 31 9.92 -10.71 12.21
N ILE A 32 9.79 -9.41 12.48
CA ILE A 32 10.09 -8.39 11.49
C ILE A 32 11.61 -8.26 11.38
N GLN A 33 12.16 -8.64 10.23
CA GLN A 33 13.59 -8.49 9.94
C GLN A 33 13.92 -7.04 9.56
N ASN A 34 15.05 -6.54 10.04
CA ASN A 34 15.55 -5.18 9.77
C ASN A 34 14.55 -4.09 10.16
N LYS A 35 14.02 -4.16 11.39
CA LYS A 35 13.04 -3.20 11.95
C LYS A 35 13.51 -1.74 11.87
N GLU A 36 14.82 -1.49 11.89
CA GLU A 36 15.44 -0.17 11.78
C GLU A 36 15.07 0.53 10.46
N HIS A 37 14.88 -0.23 9.37
CA HIS A 37 14.51 0.28 8.05
C HIS A 37 12.98 0.38 7.82
N MET A 38 12.19 0.10 8.85
CA MET A 38 10.74 0.25 8.77
C MET A 38 10.36 1.73 8.54
N PRO A 39 9.43 2.02 7.59
CA PRO A 39 8.96 3.38 7.36
C PRO A 39 8.39 4.03 8.63
N LEU A 40 8.60 5.33 8.77
CA LEU A 40 8.20 6.07 9.98
C LEU A 40 6.71 5.91 10.31
N HIS A 41 5.82 6.06 9.30
CA HIS A 41 4.39 5.88 9.51
C HIS A 41 4.04 4.46 10.01
N THR A 42 4.72 3.43 9.49
CA THR A 42 4.52 2.05 9.94
C THR A 42 5.03 1.87 11.38
N LYS A 43 6.17 2.49 11.75
CA LYS A 43 6.67 2.49 13.14
C LYS A 43 5.69 3.15 14.10
N LEU A 44 5.12 4.29 13.71
CA LEU A 44 4.16 5.04 14.53
C LEU A 44 2.84 4.26 14.73
N LEU A 45 2.40 3.51 13.71
CA LEU A 45 1.14 2.77 13.78
C LEU A 45 1.30 1.37 14.38
N TRP A 46 2.35 0.63 13.99
CA TRP A 46 2.52 -0.80 14.25
C TRP A 46 3.81 -1.18 14.95
N GLY A 47 4.70 -0.25 15.27
CA GLY A 47 5.92 -0.51 16.05
C GLY A 47 5.59 -1.04 17.44
N ASP A 48 6.61 -1.41 18.21
CA ASP A 48 6.41 -2.00 19.55
C ASP A 48 5.55 -1.10 20.46
N ASN A 49 5.71 0.23 20.35
CA ASN A 49 4.88 1.25 21.01
C ASN A 49 3.92 1.96 20.02
N GLY A 50 3.57 1.32 18.91
CA GLY A 50 2.73 1.91 17.88
C GLY A 50 1.27 2.07 18.32
N PHE A 51 0.57 3.04 17.72
CA PHE A 51 -0.80 3.40 18.05
C PHE A 51 -1.75 2.20 18.08
N PHE A 52 -1.72 1.33 17.07
CA PHE A 52 -2.59 0.15 17.01
C PHE A 52 -2.23 -0.89 18.07
N ARG A 53 -0.94 -1.00 18.43
CA ARG A 53 -0.51 -1.90 19.53
C ARG A 53 -1.04 -1.41 20.88
N GLN A 54 -0.94 -0.11 21.16
CA GLN A 54 -1.44 0.47 22.41
C GLN A 54 -2.95 0.34 22.55
N LEU A 55 -3.70 0.44 21.46
CA LEU A 55 -5.16 0.26 21.44
C LEU A 55 -5.60 -1.20 21.39
N ASN A 56 -4.67 -2.17 21.36
CA ASN A 56 -4.99 -3.58 21.11
C ASN A 56 -5.84 -3.78 19.82
N PHE A 57 -5.64 -2.91 18.83
CA PHE A 57 -6.36 -2.94 17.57
C PHE A 57 -5.61 -3.76 16.52
N GLY A 58 -6.35 -4.65 15.84
CA GLY A 58 -5.81 -5.46 14.76
C GLY A 58 -5.56 -6.93 15.14
N PRO A 59 -4.94 -7.70 14.24
CA PRO A 59 -4.66 -9.11 14.45
C PRO A 59 -3.70 -9.34 15.61
N LYS A 60 -3.94 -10.40 16.40
CA LYS A 60 -3.13 -10.75 17.56
C LYS A 60 -1.86 -11.53 17.22
N THR A 61 -1.86 -12.20 16.06
CA THR A 61 -0.72 -13.02 15.63
C THR A 61 0.00 -12.38 14.45
N ARG A 62 1.31 -12.55 14.38
CA ARG A 62 2.12 -12.06 13.27
C ARG A 62 1.69 -12.66 11.92
N LYS A 63 1.28 -13.91 11.92
CA LYS A 63 0.74 -14.60 10.74
C LYS A 63 -0.51 -13.91 10.19
N ASP A 64 -1.43 -13.51 11.06
CA ASP A 64 -2.66 -12.84 10.64
C ASP A 64 -2.43 -11.39 10.24
N GLU A 65 -1.44 -10.70 10.84
CA GLU A 65 -0.98 -9.39 10.36
C GLU A 65 -0.47 -9.46 8.92
N LEU A 66 0.34 -10.47 8.59
CA LEU A 66 0.84 -10.66 7.23
C LEU A 66 -0.30 -10.97 6.24
N LYS A 67 -1.27 -11.78 6.62
CA LYS A 67 -2.46 -12.03 5.79
C LYS A 67 -3.26 -10.75 5.56
N LEU A 68 -3.50 -9.96 6.62
CA LEU A 68 -4.19 -8.67 6.52
C LEU A 68 -3.43 -7.72 5.60
N ARG A 69 -2.11 -7.61 5.78
CA ARG A 69 -1.24 -6.81 4.91
C ARG A 69 -1.41 -7.18 3.43
N VAL A 70 -1.29 -8.48 3.11
CA VAL A 70 -1.44 -8.96 1.73
C VAL A 70 -2.79 -8.53 1.15
N LYS A 71 -3.88 -8.77 1.88
CA LYS A 71 -5.22 -8.38 1.45
C LYS A 71 -5.37 -6.87 1.24
N MET A 72 -4.83 -6.07 2.16
CA MET A 72 -4.86 -4.61 2.05
C MET A 72 -4.07 -4.12 0.83
N LEU A 73 -2.87 -4.65 0.59
CA LEU A 73 -2.04 -4.25 -0.54
C LEU A 73 -2.60 -4.71 -1.89
N GLN A 74 -3.23 -5.88 -1.97
CA GLN A 74 -3.93 -6.32 -3.17
C GLN A 74 -5.11 -5.40 -3.53
N ASN A 75 -5.89 -4.98 -2.53
CA ASN A 75 -6.97 -4.02 -2.74
C ASN A 75 -6.44 -2.62 -3.05
N HIS A 76 -5.35 -2.19 -2.39
CA HIS A 76 -4.63 -0.97 -2.75
C HIS A 76 -4.24 -0.97 -4.22
N GLN A 77 -3.61 -2.03 -4.73
CA GLN A 77 -3.19 -2.12 -6.13
C GLN A 77 -4.38 -2.00 -7.10
N LYS A 78 -5.48 -2.71 -6.85
CA LYS A 78 -6.68 -2.62 -7.68
C LYS A 78 -7.26 -1.21 -7.71
N LEU A 79 -7.45 -0.60 -6.53
CA LEU A 79 -8.00 0.75 -6.41
C LEU A 79 -7.03 1.82 -6.95
N ALA A 80 -5.71 1.61 -6.84
CA ALA A 80 -4.72 2.52 -7.42
C ALA A 80 -4.81 2.55 -8.95
N LEU A 81 -4.99 1.40 -9.61
CA LEU A 81 -5.18 1.34 -11.05
C LEU A 81 -6.50 2.01 -11.48
N VAL A 82 -7.58 1.78 -10.73
CA VAL A 82 -8.86 2.50 -10.97
C VAL A 82 -8.67 4.00 -10.79
N SER A 83 -7.98 4.43 -9.71
CA SER A 83 -7.69 5.85 -9.45
C SER A 83 -6.86 6.48 -10.57
N LEU A 84 -5.87 5.75 -11.12
CA LEU A 84 -5.05 6.21 -12.23
C LEU A 84 -5.91 6.43 -13.49
N GLY A 85 -6.79 5.50 -13.81
CA GLY A 85 -7.74 5.64 -14.93
C GLY A 85 -8.69 6.82 -14.76
N LEU A 86 -9.23 6.99 -13.55
CA LEU A 86 -10.08 8.13 -13.21
C LEU A 86 -9.31 9.46 -13.30
N LEU A 87 -8.06 9.49 -12.86
CA LEU A 87 -7.22 10.69 -12.92
C LEU A 87 -6.85 11.03 -14.38
N ALA A 88 -6.59 10.04 -15.23
CA ALA A 88 -6.39 10.24 -16.65
C ALA A 88 -7.64 10.86 -17.32
N TYR A 89 -8.81 10.31 -17.04
CA TYR A 89 -10.08 10.87 -17.52
C TYR A 89 -10.33 12.29 -17.00
N GLN A 90 -10.09 12.51 -15.71
CA GLN A 90 -10.18 13.83 -15.07
C GLN A 90 -9.26 14.86 -15.73
N SER A 91 -8.02 14.46 -16.06
CA SER A 91 -7.05 15.32 -16.76
C SER A 91 -7.51 15.64 -18.17
N SER A 92 -8.09 14.66 -18.88
CA SER A 92 -8.67 14.87 -20.23
C SER A 92 -9.81 15.90 -20.20
N LEU A 93 -10.72 15.83 -19.21
CA LEU A 93 -11.78 16.83 -19.06
C LEU A 93 -11.20 18.23 -18.81
N GLY A 94 -10.17 18.32 -17.95
CA GLY A 94 -9.48 19.59 -17.67
C GLY A 94 -8.80 20.18 -18.91
N TYR A 95 -8.18 19.33 -19.73
CA TYR A 95 -7.57 19.77 -20.98
C TYR A 95 -8.60 20.31 -21.97
N GLN A 96 -9.72 19.61 -22.18
CA GLN A 96 -10.81 20.06 -23.08
C GLN A 96 -11.41 21.39 -22.61
N MET A 97 -11.55 21.59 -21.28
CA MET A 97 -11.98 22.88 -20.72
C MET A 97 -10.98 24.00 -21.02
N LYS A 98 -9.67 23.72 -21.00
CA LYS A 98 -8.64 24.68 -21.40
C LYS A 98 -8.76 25.08 -22.88
N GLU A 99 -9.14 24.15 -23.75
CA GLU A 99 -9.40 24.40 -25.17
C GLU A 99 -10.75 25.09 -25.45
N GLY A 100 -11.51 25.43 -24.39
CA GLY A 100 -12.73 26.24 -24.48
C GLY A 100 -14.04 25.49 -24.23
N ASP A 101 -14.04 24.17 -24.01
CA ASP A 101 -15.28 23.43 -23.73
C ASP A 101 -15.64 23.48 -22.24
N TYR A 102 -16.18 24.61 -21.83
CA TYR A 102 -16.62 24.83 -20.45
C TYR A 102 -17.89 24.05 -20.08
N SER A 103 -18.59 23.42 -21.02
CA SER A 103 -19.73 22.54 -20.74
C SER A 103 -19.34 21.36 -19.84
N LEU A 104 -18.08 20.94 -19.91
CA LEU A 104 -17.49 19.83 -19.13
C LEU A 104 -17.21 20.17 -17.67
N ARG A 105 -17.33 21.44 -17.26
CA ARG A 105 -17.01 21.89 -15.89
C ARG A 105 -17.76 21.09 -14.82
N LYS A 106 -19.03 20.78 -15.04
CA LYS A 106 -19.83 19.97 -14.10
C LYS A 106 -19.28 18.57 -13.96
N ASN A 107 -18.94 17.93 -15.08
CA ASN A 107 -18.38 16.58 -15.11
C ASN A 107 -16.98 16.55 -14.47
N HIS A 108 -16.10 17.49 -14.83
CA HIS A 108 -14.78 17.64 -14.23
C HIS A 108 -14.88 17.75 -12.69
N ARG A 109 -15.81 18.57 -12.17
CA ARG A 109 -16.03 18.73 -10.73
C ARG A 109 -16.58 17.46 -10.05
N GLN A 110 -17.48 16.72 -10.72
CA GLN A 110 -18.01 15.47 -10.16
C GLN A 110 -16.97 14.37 -10.13
N PHE A 111 -16.26 14.17 -11.24
CA PHE A 111 -15.20 13.15 -11.33
C PHE A 111 -14.04 13.47 -10.40
N SER A 112 -13.72 14.74 -10.13
CA SER A 112 -12.67 15.08 -9.17
C SER A 112 -12.94 14.51 -7.77
N LYS A 113 -14.20 14.54 -7.32
CA LYS A 113 -14.59 13.97 -6.02
C LYS A 113 -14.48 12.46 -5.99
N ILE A 114 -14.91 11.79 -7.08
CA ILE A 114 -14.82 10.33 -7.20
C ILE A 114 -13.35 9.90 -7.25
N THR A 115 -12.55 10.54 -8.09
CA THR A 115 -11.10 10.29 -8.22
C THR A 115 -10.39 10.46 -6.88
N TRP A 116 -10.65 11.58 -6.20
CA TRP A 116 -10.06 11.86 -4.90
C TRP A 116 -10.46 10.82 -3.84
N GLY A 117 -11.75 10.48 -3.73
CA GLY A 117 -12.25 9.49 -2.77
C GLY A 117 -11.68 8.10 -3.02
N THR A 118 -11.64 7.65 -4.28
CA THR A 118 -11.07 6.35 -4.66
C THR A 118 -9.57 6.31 -4.36
N TYR A 119 -8.85 7.39 -4.69
CA TYR A 119 -7.44 7.51 -4.39
C TYR A 119 -7.16 7.48 -2.88
N MET A 120 -7.88 8.26 -2.07
CA MET A 120 -7.69 8.29 -0.61
C MET A 120 -7.99 6.94 0.02
N THR A 121 -8.99 6.21 -0.46
CA THR A 121 -9.28 4.85 -0.02
C THR A 121 -8.11 3.92 -0.35
N SER A 122 -7.59 4.00 -1.58
CA SER A 122 -6.41 3.23 -1.99
C SER A 122 -5.19 3.56 -1.14
N ALA A 123 -4.88 4.83 -0.95
CA ALA A 123 -3.75 5.29 -0.13
C ALA A 123 -3.86 4.79 1.31
N SER A 124 -5.05 4.89 1.92
CA SER A 124 -5.29 4.40 3.28
C SER A 124 -4.98 2.92 3.44
N LEU A 125 -5.31 2.09 2.45
CA LEU A 125 -5.01 0.66 2.49
C LEU A 125 -3.50 0.37 2.53
N SER A 126 -2.66 1.19 1.90
CA SER A 126 -1.21 1.02 1.96
C SER A 126 -0.58 1.62 3.22
N TYR A 127 -1.05 2.80 3.64
CA TYR A 127 -0.50 3.49 4.83
C TYR A 127 -0.84 2.79 6.14
N PHE A 128 -2.04 2.24 6.26
CA PHE A 128 -2.49 1.51 7.45
C PHE A 128 -2.16 0.02 7.42
N ALA A 129 -1.55 -0.49 6.36
CA ALA A 129 -1.18 -1.89 6.28
C ALA A 129 -0.19 -2.29 7.39
N PRO A 130 -0.37 -3.47 8.02
CA PRO A 130 0.59 -4.00 8.99
C PRO A 130 2.02 -4.10 8.42
N PRO A 131 3.05 -4.22 9.28
CA PRO A 131 4.44 -4.26 8.84
C PRO A 131 4.74 -5.42 7.88
N ALA A 132 5.70 -5.22 6.98
CA ALA A 132 6.25 -6.30 6.17
C ALA A 132 7.10 -7.26 7.04
N GLN A 133 7.32 -8.47 6.55
CA GLN A 133 8.20 -9.43 7.23
C GLN A 133 9.66 -8.97 7.21
N LYS A 134 10.09 -8.33 6.12
CA LYS A 134 11.46 -7.83 5.95
C LYS A 134 11.45 -6.43 5.34
N TYR A 135 12.39 -5.61 5.78
CA TYR A 135 12.70 -4.32 5.18
C TYR A 135 14.11 -4.33 4.60
N ASP A 136 14.28 -3.74 3.42
CA ASP A 136 15.58 -3.61 2.77
C ASP A 136 15.93 -2.12 2.61
N ASN A 137 17.21 -1.79 2.80
CA ASN A 137 17.71 -0.43 2.60
C ASN A 137 18.23 -0.18 1.19
N ARG A 138 18.36 -1.23 0.35
CA ARG A 138 18.82 -1.10 -1.03
C ARG A 138 17.85 -0.28 -1.88
N LEU A 139 18.37 0.38 -2.91
CA LEU A 139 17.54 1.02 -3.92
C LEU A 139 16.81 -0.06 -4.72
N SER A 140 15.49 0.02 -4.74
CA SER A 140 14.61 -0.92 -5.44
C SER A 140 13.45 -0.17 -6.10
N SER A 141 12.77 -0.79 -7.08
CA SER A 141 11.57 -0.24 -7.71
C SER A 141 10.51 0.16 -6.66
N MET A 142 10.34 -0.65 -5.61
CA MET A 142 9.40 -0.36 -4.51
C MET A 142 9.85 0.79 -3.61
N LYS A 143 11.16 1.03 -3.47
CA LYS A 143 11.66 2.21 -2.74
C LYS A 143 11.37 3.49 -3.52
N ILE A 144 11.59 3.47 -4.83
CA ILE A 144 11.28 4.60 -5.72
C ILE A 144 9.76 4.81 -5.78
N HIS A 145 8.95 3.74 -5.92
CA HIS A 145 7.49 3.80 -5.82
C HIS A 145 7.04 4.54 -4.55
N ARG A 146 7.64 4.24 -3.41
CA ARG A 146 7.33 4.91 -2.14
C ARG A 146 7.65 6.40 -2.17
N TRP A 147 8.79 6.82 -2.75
CA TRP A 147 9.12 8.24 -2.89
C TRP A 147 8.13 8.97 -3.80
N LEU A 148 7.80 8.37 -4.94
CA LEU A 148 6.79 8.91 -5.85
C LEU A 148 5.41 8.99 -5.18
N SER A 149 5.09 8.03 -4.28
CA SER A 149 3.81 8.06 -3.55
C SER A 149 3.69 9.29 -2.65
N TYR A 150 4.75 9.81 -2.07
CA TYR A 150 4.69 11.06 -1.31
C TYR A 150 4.40 12.25 -2.22
N VAL A 151 4.99 12.28 -3.42
CA VAL A 151 4.77 13.36 -4.40
C VAL A 151 3.31 13.37 -4.86
N HIS A 152 2.79 12.24 -5.36
CA HIS A 152 1.41 12.22 -5.84
C HIS A 152 0.38 12.29 -4.70
N PHE A 153 0.71 11.86 -3.47
CA PHE A 153 -0.16 12.07 -2.32
C PHE A 153 -0.29 13.56 -1.97
N ALA A 154 0.82 14.28 -1.89
CA ALA A 154 0.82 15.73 -1.67
C ALA A 154 0.04 16.46 -2.78
N GLY A 155 0.24 16.07 -4.04
CA GLY A 155 -0.52 16.61 -5.17
C GLY A 155 -2.01 16.32 -5.08
N MET A 156 -2.42 15.08 -4.76
CA MET A 156 -3.83 14.71 -4.59
C MET A 156 -4.49 15.45 -3.42
N MET A 157 -3.74 15.84 -2.40
CA MET A 157 -4.23 16.73 -1.35
C MET A 157 -4.39 18.15 -1.84
N ALA A 158 -3.46 18.67 -2.63
CA ALA A 158 -3.43 20.07 -3.06
C ALA A 158 -4.42 20.37 -4.22
N VAL A 159 -4.50 19.50 -5.22
CA VAL A 159 -5.24 19.74 -6.49
C VAL A 159 -6.70 20.17 -6.27
N PRO A 160 -7.50 19.57 -5.36
CA PRO A 160 -8.88 20.01 -5.15
C PRO A 160 -8.98 21.45 -4.60
N PHE A 161 -8.06 21.84 -3.72
CA PHE A 161 -8.01 23.20 -3.17
C PHE A 161 -7.58 24.20 -4.24
N LEU A 162 -6.55 23.86 -5.02
CA LEU A 162 -6.10 24.69 -6.14
C LEU A 162 -7.20 24.90 -7.18
N GLY A 163 -7.95 23.83 -7.52
CA GLY A 163 -9.09 23.91 -8.43
C GLY A 163 -10.21 24.79 -7.91
N LYS A 164 -10.45 24.81 -6.60
CA LYS A 164 -11.40 25.73 -5.98
C LYS A 164 -10.88 27.18 -6.02
N ASN A 165 -9.59 27.37 -5.80
CA ASN A 165 -8.95 28.69 -5.79
C ASN A 165 -9.03 29.42 -7.14
N ILE A 166 -9.06 28.70 -8.28
CA ILE A 166 -9.18 29.31 -9.62
C ILE A 166 -10.36 30.28 -9.70
N VAL A 167 -11.48 29.94 -9.06
CA VAL A 167 -12.73 30.73 -9.14
C VAL A 167 -12.73 31.93 -8.19
N THR A 168 -11.88 31.90 -7.18
CA THR A 168 -11.84 32.93 -6.10
C THR A 168 -10.58 33.80 -6.16
N SER A 169 -9.65 33.48 -7.08
CA SER A 169 -8.39 34.21 -7.22
C SER A 169 -8.59 35.49 -8.02
N ASP A 170 -7.92 36.56 -7.60
CA ASP A 170 -7.83 37.83 -8.34
C ASP A 170 -6.99 37.66 -9.63
N ASN A 171 -6.09 36.66 -9.66
CA ASN A 171 -5.30 36.29 -10.83
C ASN A 171 -5.73 34.88 -11.32
N TYR A 172 -6.71 34.85 -12.21
CA TYR A 172 -7.26 33.60 -12.76
C TYR A 172 -6.19 32.76 -13.49
N ASP A 173 -5.38 33.41 -14.33
CA ASP A 173 -4.40 32.70 -15.17
C ASP A 173 -3.30 32.04 -14.36
N GLU A 174 -2.82 32.71 -13.34
CA GLU A 174 -1.82 32.17 -12.42
C GLU A 174 -2.39 31.01 -11.60
N ALA A 175 -3.59 31.16 -11.06
CA ALA A 175 -4.28 30.10 -10.30
C ALA A 175 -4.56 28.86 -11.17
N LEU A 176 -4.96 29.07 -12.43
CA LEU A 176 -5.18 27.98 -13.39
C LEU A 176 -3.88 27.28 -13.72
N ALA A 177 -2.81 28.03 -14.01
CA ALA A 177 -1.48 27.47 -14.33
C ALA A 177 -0.95 26.65 -13.14
N LEU A 178 -1.07 27.14 -11.91
CA LEU A 178 -0.65 26.42 -10.72
C LEU A 178 -1.40 25.10 -10.55
N HIS A 179 -2.75 25.13 -10.69
CA HIS A 179 -3.58 23.91 -10.63
C HIS A 179 -3.15 22.91 -11.69
N GLN A 180 -2.94 23.34 -12.94
CA GLN A 180 -2.54 22.46 -14.05
C GLN A 180 -1.17 21.84 -13.81
N ASN A 181 -0.19 22.63 -13.38
CA ASN A 181 1.17 22.17 -13.10
C ASN A 181 1.18 21.10 -12.01
N VAL A 182 0.50 21.36 -10.89
CA VAL A 182 0.43 20.40 -9.79
C VAL A 182 -0.34 19.15 -10.20
N ALA A 183 -1.43 19.27 -10.95
CA ALA A 183 -2.18 18.12 -11.48
C ALA A 183 -1.32 17.26 -12.42
N THR A 184 -0.53 17.89 -13.30
CA THR A 184 0.37 17.20 -14.23
C THR A 184 1.48 16.43 -13.49
N ILE A 185 2.12 17.07 -12.51
CA ILE A 185 3.15 16.42 -11.67
C ILE A 185 2.53 15.24 -10.90
N THR A 186 1.32 15.43 -10.38
CA THR A 186 0.59 14.38 -9.65
C THR A 186 0.30 13.20 -10.55
N PHE A 187 -0.22 13.43 -11.74
CA PHE A 187 -0.51 12.38 -12.72
C PHE A 187 0.76 11.66 -13.19
N ALA A 188 1.81 12.40 -13.53
CA ALA A 188 3.09 11.83 -13.96
C ALA A 188 3.73 10.97 -12.86
N SER A 189 3.79 11.47 -11.64
CA SER A 189 4.36 10.72 -10.50
C SER A 189 3.54 9.46 -10.16
N MET A 190 2.22 9.53 -10.24
CA MET A 190 1.35 8.37 -10.03
C MET A 190 1.50 7.34 -11.15
N SER A 191 1.61 7.77 -12.41
CA SER A 191 1.84 6.89 -13.56
C SER A 191 3.18 6.16 -13.46
N LEU A 192 4.27 6.87 -13.15
CA LEU A 192 5.58 6.28 -12.92
C LEU A 192 5.55 5.30 -11.74
N SER A 193 4.88 5.69 -10.66
CA SER A 193 4.70 4.84 -9.49
C SER A 193 3.98 3.52 -9.84
N ALA A 194 2.94 3.57 -10.68
CA ALA A 194 2.24 2.39 -11.16
C ALA A 194 3.14 1.50 -12.04
N ILE A 195 3.88 2.07 -12.98
CA ILE A 195 4.81 1.33 -13.85
C ILE A 195 5.86 0.56 -13.03
N LEU A 196 6.40 1.18 -11.97
CA LEU A 196 7.40 0.55 -11.11
C LEU A 196 6.90 -0.71 -10.40
N THR A 197 5.58 -0.88 -10.23
CA THR A 197 5.01 -2.08 -9.61
C THR A 197 5.06 -3.32 -10.52
N PHE A 198 5.28 -3.13 -11.82
CA PHE A 198 5.43 -4.22 -12.80
C PHE A 198 6.89 -4.57 -13.09
N LEU A 199 7.85 -3.80 -12.55
CA LEU A 199 9.27 -4.09 -12.71
C LEU A 199 9.74 -5.10 -11.65
N PRO A 200 10.74 -5.94 -11.95
CA PRO A 200 11.31 -6.87 -10.98
C PRO A 200 11.94 -6.08 -9.81
N TYR A 201 11.86 -6.68 -8.61
CA TYR A 201 12.37 -6.11 -7.36
C TYR A 201 13.89 -6.23 -7.24
#